data_8c4a6ade9b12c52dab24dabb05d131a6
#
_entry.id   8c4a6ade9b12c52dab24dabb05d131a6
#
_cell.length_a   1.000
_cell.length_b   1.000
_cell.length_c   1.000
_cell.angle_alpha   90.00
_cell.angle_beta   90.00
_cell.angle_gamma   90.00
#
_symmetry.space_group_name_H-M   'P 1'
#
loop_
_entity.id
_entity.type
_entity.pdbx_description
1 polymer ?
#
loop_
_entity_poly.entity_id
_entity_poly.type
_entity_poly.pdbx_seq_one_letter_code
_entity_poly.pdbx_strand_id
1 'polypeptide(L)'
;MVRLVHIVAGMAVAMCAVARAEIMPVDSVQVTLPDSDSVQVSAADRYVRLTERDYRRVADELGIEVATIKAVSDVEAGKSHIGFFEPGKPVINFDRAVFARRLRRAGINVTKARGSHPAAFAKIDVRKYGSYGKSQYARLESGAEISDVIAKESTFWGMFQIGGFNWRKCDVKSVDEFVELMSQSEAMQLELFARFIRSNGMVKYLKAKNWRAFARAYNGGSYAKKGYHRRLAAAYGKYSKQ
;
A
#
# COMPACT_ATOMS: atom_id res chain seq x y z
N MET A 1 3.81 -38.38 47.50
CA MET A 1 5.16 -38.28 48.06
C MET A 1 6.16 -38.34 46.92
N VAL A 2 6.58 -37.21 46.34
CA VAL A 2 7.77 -37.11 45.50
C VAL A 2 8.31 -35.67 45.61
N ARG A 3 9.59 -35.58 45.88
CA ARG A 3 10.33 -34.43 46.38
C ARG A 3 10.62 -33.40 45.28
N LEU A 4 10.46 -32.15 45.66
CA LEU A 4 10.95 -30.93 44.95
C LEU A 4 12.48 -30.89 45.06
N VAL A 5 13.18 -30.73 43.94
CA VAL A 5 14.60 -30.41 43.87
C VAL A 5 14.77 -29.01 43.31
N HIS A 6 15.24 -28.09 44.15
CA HIS A 6 15.66 -26.75 43.75
C HIS A 6 17.10 -26.83 43.27
N ILE A 7 17.34 -26.34 42.05
CA ILE A 7 18.69 -26.03 41.58
C ILE A 7 18.79 -24.51 41.44
N VAL A 8 19.62 -23.93 42.31
CA VAL A 8 20.08 -22.54 42.24
C VAL A 8 21.32 -22.54 41.38
N ALA A 9 21.29 -21.87 40.24
CA ALA A 9 22.47 -21.59 39.41
C ALA A 9 22.76 -20.09 39.42
N GLY A 10 23.95 -19.75 39.89
CA GLY A 10 24.42 -18.39 40.08
C GLY A 10 24.67 -17.65 38.78
N MET A 11 24.29 -16.38 38.76
CA MET A 11 24.63 -15.42 37.70
C MET A 11 26.05 -14.89 37.92
N ALA A 12 26.97 -15.17 37.00
CA ALA A 12 28.20 -14.45 36.86
C ALA A 12 27.97 -13.24 35.95
N VAL A 13 28.12 -12.06 36.52
CA VAL A 13 28.06 -10.78 35.78
C VAL A 13 29.43 -10.54 35.12
N ALA A 14 29.51 -10.69 33.79
CA ALA A 14 30.65 -10.23 33.02
C ALA A 14 30.45 -8.78 32.62
N MET A 15 31.21 -7.87 33.23
CA MET A 15 31.32 -6.49 32.80
C MET A 15 32.11 -6.44 31.48
N CYS A 16 31.44 -6.17 30.39
CA CYS A 16 32.06 -5.87 29.10
C CYS A 16 32.27 -4.34 29.01
N ALA A 17 33.52 -3.91 28.99
CA ALA A 17 33.89 -2.53 28.79
C ALA A 17 33.52 -2.09 27.36
N VAL A 18 32.65 -1.09 27.24
CA VAL A 18 32.26 -0.48 25.95
C VAL A 18 33.36 0.52 25.60
N ALA A 19 34.18 0.19 24.62
CA ALA A 19 35.10 1.13 23.98
C ALA A 19 34.28 2.15 23.19
N ARG A 20 34.45 3.42 23.56
CA ARG A 20 33.85 4.58 22.91
C ARG A 20 34.62 4.86 21.62
N ALA A 21 34.07 4.48 20.48
CA ALA A 21 34.60 4.87 19.18
C ALA A 21 34.26 6.35 18.92
N GLU A 22 35.29 7.19 18.81
CA GLU A 22 35.16 8.56 18.36
C GLU A 22 34.74 8.58 16.90
N ILE A 23 33.59 9.22 16.62
CA ILE A 23 33.12 9.45 15.26
C ILE A 23 33.89 10.64 14.70
N MET A 24 34.80 10.37 13.75
CA MET A 24 35.46 11.41 12.95
C MET A 24 34.44 12.05 12.02
N PRO A 25 34.48 13.38 11.81
CA PRO A 25 33.57 14.04 10.88
C PRO A 25 33.91 13.60 9.44
N VAL A 26 32.92 13.10 8.72
CA VAL A 26 33.03 12.80 7.30
C VAL A 26 32.98 14.12 6.54
N ASP A 27 34.07 14.48 5.89
CA ASP A 27 34.16 15.60 4.96
C ASP A 27 33.06 15.48 3.90
N SER A 28 32.28 16.55 3.77
CA SER A 28 31.24 16.70 2.76
C SER A 28 31.89 16.77 1.37
N VAL A 29 31.88 15.66 0.65
CA VAL A 29 32.17 15.66 -0.78
C VAL A 29 31.00 16.33 -1.51
N GLN A 30 31.21 17.57 -1.91
CA GLN A 30 30.30 18.25 -2.83
C GLN A 30 30.40 17.62 -4.21
N VAL A 31 29.45 16.74 -4.56
CA VAL A 31 29.26 16.30 -5.93
C VAL A 31 28.51 17.40 -6.66
N THR A 32 29.21 18.22 -7.43
CA THR A 32 28.63 19.13 -8.38
C THR A 32 28.06 18.33 -9.54
N LEU A 33 26.74 18.20 -9.60
CA LEU A 33 26.03 17.70 -10.78
C LEU A 33 25.98 18.82 -11.84
N PRO A 34 26.17 18.51 -13.14
CA PRO A 34 26.09 19.53 -14.18
C PRO A 34 24.67 20.09 -14.31
N ASP A 35 24.58 21.38 -14.56
CA ASP A 35 23.38 22.14 -14.86
C ASP A 35 22.54 21.43 -15.94
N SER A 36 21.37 20.97 -15.55
CA SER A 36 20.26 20.71 -16.47
C SER A 36 19.08 21.52 -15.98
N ASP A 37 18.49 22.27 -16.91
CA ASP A 37 17.32 23.11 -16.69
C ASP A 37 16.35 22.50 -15.70
N SER A 38 16.39 22.97 -14.46
CA SER A 38 15.51 22.53 -13.41
C SER A 38 14.15 23.18 -13.62
N VAL A 39 13.29 22.51 -14.38
CA VAL A 39 11.86 22.74 -14.29
C VAL A 39 11.50 22.49 -12.82
N GLN A 40 11.24 23.56 -12.08
CA GLN A 40 10.78 23.48 -10.68
C GLN A 40 9.38 22.89 -10.69
N VAL A 41 9.31 21.54 -10.60
CA VAL A 41 8.05 20.83 -10.38
C VAL A 41 7.58 21.20 -8.98
N SER A 42 6.43 21.84 -8.87
CA SER A 42 5.85 22.26 -7.60
C SER A 42 5.68 21.05 -6.67
N ALA A 43 5.71 21.28 -5.35
CA ALA A 43 5.47 20.21 -4.39
C ALA A 43 4.09 19.51 -4.63
N ALA A 44 3.10 20.24 -5.14
CA ALA A 44 1.80 19.71 -5.52
C ALA A 44 1.88 18.77 -6.76
N ASP A 45 2.77 19.06 -7.71
CA ASP A 45 2.95 18.23 -8.90
C ASP A 45 3.67 16.90 -8.59
N ARG A 46 4.45 16.82 -7.52
CA ARG A 46 5.14 15.58 -7.10
C ARG A 46 4.20 14.47 -6.66
N TYR A 47 2.98 14.81 -6.23
CA TYR A 47 1.99 13.81 -5.81
C TYR A 47 1.18 13.24 -6.99
N VAL A 48 1.28 13.80 -8.19
CA VAL A 48 0.22 13.67 -9.18
C VAL A 48 0.48 12.66 -10.29
N ARG A 49 1.71 12.30 -10.64
CA ARG A 49 1.90 11.33 -11.74
C ARG A 49 3.17 10.51 -11.64
N LEU A 50 3.03 9.21 -11.97
CA LEU A 50 4.15 8.32 -12.22
C LEU A 50 4.93 8.77 -13.45
N THR A 51 6.25 8.77 -13.32
CA THR A 51 7.18 9.08 -14.40
C THR A 51 7.72 7.81 -15.07
N GLU A 52 8.31 7.95 -16.26
CA GLU A 52 9.04 6.86 -16.93
C GLU A 52 10.13 6.26 -16.02
N ARG A 53 10.79 7.09 -15.22
CA ARG A 53 11.83 6.66 -14.28
C ARG A 53 11.26 5.73 -13.21
N ASP A 54 10.06 6.02 -12.70
CA ASP A 54 9.42 5.19 -11.68
C ASP A 54 9.07 3.81 -12.23
N TYR A 55 8.52 3.78 -13.46
CA TYR A 55 8.20 2.52 -14.13
C TYR A 55 9.45 1.69 -14.41
N ARG A 56 10.54 2.30 -14.91
CA ARG A 56 11.82 1.61 -15.14
C ARG A 56 12.37 1.03 -13.87
N ARG A 57 12.46 1.82 -12.81
CA ARG A 57 12.95 1.35 -11.50
C ARG A 57 12.21 0.11 -11.01
N VAL A 58 10.88 0.14 -11.02
CA VAL A 58 10.08 -1.01 -10.57
C VAL A 58 10.16 -2.19 -11.55
N ALA A 59 10.23 -1.94 -12.85
CA ALA A 59 10.41 -3.00 -13.84
C ALA A 59 11.74 -3.74 -13.64
N ASP A 60 12.83 -3.00 -13.45
CA ASP A 60 14.18 -3.54 -13.17
C ASP A 60 14.18 -4.35 -11.87
N GLU A 61 13.58 -3.81 -10.80
CA GLU A 61 13.48 -4.46 -9.50
C GLU A 61 12.73 -5.81 -9.56
N LEU A 62 11.66 -5.87 -10.36
CA LEU A 62 10.86 -7.08 -10.55
C LEU A 62 11.42 -8.02 -11.63
N GLY A 63 12.38 -7.53 -12.43
CA GLY A 63 12.91 -8.22 -13.61
C GLY A 63 11.84 -8.49 -14.66
N ILE A 64 11.00 -7.47 -14.96
CA ILE A 64 9.95 -7.49 -15.99
C ILE A 64 10.17 -6.34 -16.98
N GLU A 65 9.49 -6.39 -18.11
CA GLU A 65 9.51 -5.30 -19.08
C GLU A 65 8.78 -4.05 -18.56
N VAL A 66 9.27 -2.86 -18.90
CA VAL A 66 8.60 -1.59 -18.58
C VAL A 66 7.17 -1.55 -19.13
N ALA A 67 6.96 -2.07 -20.34
CA ALA A 67 5.64 -2.22 -20.94
C ALA A 67 4.68 -3.05 -20.08
N THR A 68 5.19 -4.06 -19.37
CA THR A 68 4.40 -4.90 -18.48
C THR A 68 3.89 -4.14 -17.27
N ILE A 69 4.76 -3.40 -16.56
CA ILE A 69 4.34 -2.64 -15.38
C ILE A 69 3.44 -1.47 -15.75
N LYS A 70 3.67 -0.81 -16.89
CA LYS A 70 2.78 0.21 -17.44
C LYS A 70 1.39 -0.34 -17.74
N ALA A 71 1.32 -1.51 -18.39
CA ALA A 71 0.05 -2.16 -18.68
C ALA A 71 -0.74 -2.51 -17.41
N VAL A 72 -0.05 -2.97 -16.37
CA VAL A 72 -0.67 -3.27 -15.07
C VAL A 72 -1.18 -1.99 -14.43
N SER A 73 -0.36 -0.93 -14.39
CA SER A 73 -0.77 0.37 -13.83
C SER A 73 -1.98 0.96 -14.57
N ASP A 74 -1.99 0.93 -15.90
CA ASP A 74 -3.09 1.42 -16.73
C ASP A 74 -4.42 0.70 -16.43
N VAL A 75 -4.38 -0.59 -16.16
CA VAL A 75 -5.58 -1.39 -15.91
C VAL A 75 -6.05 -1.32 -14.47
N GLU A 76 -5.13 -1.35 -13.49
CA GLU A 76 -5.45 -1.43 -12.06
C GLU A 76 -5.69 -0.06 -11.43
N ALA A 77 -5.05 1.02 -11.91
CA ALA A 77 -5.34 2.40 -11.49
C ALA A 77 -6.71 2.92 -11.95
N GLY A 78 -7.40 2.15 -12.80
CA GLY A 78 -8.71 2.52 -13.31
C GLY A 78 -8.69 3.70 -14.28
N LYS A 79 -9.90 4.25 -14.57
CA LYS A 79 -10.03 5.30 -15.60
C LYS A 79 -9.41 6.64 -15.22
N SER A 80 -9.32 6.95 -13.93
CA SER A 80 -8.81 8.24 -13.45
C SER A 80 -7.30 8.31 -13.43
N HIS A 81 -6.62 7.17 -13.30
CA HIS A 81 -5.16 7.07 -13.16
C HIS A 81 -4.56 8.03 -12.10
N ILE A 82 -5.33 8.33 -11.04
CA ILE A 82 -4.90 9.22 -9.97
C ILE A 82 -4.71 8.43 -8.68
N GLY A 83 -3.61 8.68 -7.99
CA GLY A 83 -3.30 8.08 -6.70
C GLY A 83 -3.81 8.88 -5.51
N PHE A 84 -4.13 10.16 -5.70
CA PHE A 84 -4.49 11.08 -4.63
C PHE A 84 -5.83 11.76 -4.85
N PHE A 85 -6.57 11.92 -3.76
CA PHE A 85 -7.80 12.71 -3.69
C PHE A 85 -7.47 14.20 -3.44
N GLU A 86 -6.55 14.45 -2.53
CA GLU A 86 -5.92 15.73 -2.20
C GLU A 86 -4.44 15.47 -1.87
N PRO A 87 -3.56 16.45 -1.85
CA PRO A 87 -2.17 16.28 -1.42
C PRO A 87 -2.09 15.59 -0.06
N GLY A 88 -1.32 14.51 0.02
CA GLY A 88 -1.20 13.68 1.22
C GLY A 88 -2.42 12.78 1.54
N LYS A 89 -3.50 12.89 0.77
CA LYS A 89 -4.68 12.03 0.91
C LYS A 89 -4.84 11.10 -0.29
N PRO A 90 -4.37 9.87 -0.24
CA PRO A 90 -4.55 8.91 -1.33
C PRO A 90 -6.02 8.65 -1.62
N VAL A 91 -6.35 8.26 -2.84
CA VAL A 91 -7.68 7.74 -3.14
C VAL A 91 -7.94 6.48 -2.33
N ILE A 92 -9.08 6.40 -1.66
CA ILE A 92 -9.41 5.28 -0.79
C ILE A 92 -10.81 4.73 -1.06
N ASN A 93 -11.02 3.48 -0.67
CA ASN A 93 -12.33 2.84 -0.61
C ASN A 93 -12.47 2.10 0.73
N PHE A 94 -13.20 2.67 1.66
CA PHE A 94 -13.49 2.06 2.94
C PHE A 94 -14.55 0.97 2.79
N ASP A 95 -14.17 -0.28 3.09
CA ASP A 95 -15.08 -1.42 2.99
C ASP A 95 -15.75 -1.71 4.33
N ARG A 96 -17.00 -1.24 4.46
CA ARG A 96 -17.83 -1.45 5.65
C ARG A 96 -18.08 -2.92 6.00
N ALA A 97 -18.08 -3.81 5.00
CA ALA A 97 -18.30 -5.24 5.26
C ALA A 97 -17.05 -5.91 5.82
N VAL A 98 -15.87 -5.55 5.27
CA VAL A 98 -14.58 -5.92 5.84
C VAL A 98 -14.47 -5.38 7.25
N PHE A 99 -14.78 -4.10 7.47
CA PHE A 99 -14.74 -3.44 8.77
C PHE A 99 -15.61 -4.17 9.81
N ALA A 100 -16.90 -4.37 9.52
CA ALA A 100 -17.79 -5.08 10.42
C ALA A 100 -17.34 -6.51 10.74
N ARG A 101 -16.78 -7.23 9.75
CA ARG A 101 -16.24 -8.57 9.96
C ARG A 101 -15.01 -8.57 10.87
N ARG A 102 -14.11 -7.60 10.71
CA ARG A 102 -12.91 -7.47 11.53
C ARG A 102 -13.23 -7.05 12.96
N LEU A 103 -14.18 -6.12 13.15
CA LEU A 103 -14.68 -5.76 14.48
C LEU A 103 -15.22 -6.98 15.23
N ARG A 104 -16.06 -7.81 14.58
CA ARG A 104 -16.55 -9.05 15.20
C ARG A 104 -15.42 -9.98 15.62
N ARG A 105 -14.38 -10.15 14.78
CA ARG A 105 -13.22 -10.99 15.11
C ARG A 105 -12.42 -10.45 16.30
N ALA A 106 -12.43 -9.13 16.48
CA ALA A 106 -11.81 -8.46 17.64
C ALA A 106 -12.72 -8.41 18.88
N GLY A 107 -13.90 -9.06 18.86
CA GLY A 107 -14.85 -9.05 19.99
C GLY A 107 -15.63 -7.75 20.16
N ILE A 108 -15.55 -6.81 19.19
CA ILE A 108 -16.24 -5.52 19.28
C ILE A 108 -17.70 -5.67 18.82
N ASN A 109 -18.63 -5.18 19.63
CA ASN A 109 -20.06 -5.25 19.34
C ASN A 109 -20.43 -4.33 18.16
N VAL A 110 -20.64 -4.93 16.99
CA VAL A 110 -20.94 -4.22 15.73
C VAL A 110 -22.29 -3.50 15.78
N THR A 111 -23.29 -4.01 16.52
CA THR A 111 -24.60 -3.35 16.65
C THR A 111 -24.45 -2.05 17.44
N LYS A 112 -23.77 -2.08 18.57
CA LYS A 112 -23.46 -0.89 19.37
C LYS A 112 -22.63 0.11 18.56
N ALA A 113 -21.55 -0.34 17.92
CA ALA A 113 -20.68 0.47 17.08
C ALA A 113 -21.42 1.15 15.92
N ARG A 114 -22.37 0.45 15.29
CA ARG A 114 -23.22 1.02 14.23
C ARG A 114 -24.16 2.12 14.74
N GLY A 115 -24.67 1.96 15.95
CA GLY A 115 -25.53 2.97 16.58
C GLY A 115 -24.77 4.27 16.88
N SER A 116 -23.55 4.16 17.43
CA SER A 116 -22.72 5.31 17.80
C SER A 116 -21.98 5.95 16.59
N HIS A 117 -21.59 5.15 15.58
CA HIS A 117 -20.78 5.59 14.43
C HIS A 117 -21.44 5.20 13.10
N PRO A 118 -22.63 5.72 12.77
CA PRO A 118 -23.41 5.29 11.62
C PRO A 118 -22.69 5.52 10.27
N ALA A 119 -21.83 6.54 10.18
CA ALA A 119 -21.08 6.84 8.96
C ALA A 119 -20.17 5.67 8.52
N ALA A 120 -19.48 5.02 9.45
CA ALA A 120 -18.60 3.87 9.15
C ALA A 120 -19.36 2.67 8.54
N PHE A 121 -20.65 2.55 8.80
CA PHE A 121 -21.47 1.44 8.33
C PHE A 121 -22.46 1.81 7.20
N ALA A 122 -22.57 3.09 6.88
CA ALA A 122 -23.46 3.56 5.83
C ALA A 122 -22.98 3.10 4.43
N LYS A 123 -23.91 3.02 3.48
CA LYS A 123 -23.56 3.06 2.05
C LYS A 123 -22.97 4.43 1.73
N ILE A 124 -22.21 4.52 0.64
CA ILE A 124 -21.72 5.82 0.16
C ILE A 124 -22.92 6.70 -0.16
N ASP A 125 -22.98 7.86 0.49
CA ASP A 125 -23.99 8.87 0.28
C ASP A 125 -23.29 10.21 0.05
N VAL A 126 -23.16 10.57 -1.22
CA VAL A 126 -22.50 11.82 -1.62
C VAL A 126 -23.28 13.07 -1.22
N ARG A 127 -24.59 12.97 -0.99
CA ARG A 127 -25.40 14.08 -0.52
C ARG A 127 -25.09 14.40 0.94
N LYS A 128 -24.95 13.36 1.77
CA LYS A 128 -24.73 13.49 3.22
C LYS A 128 -23.27 13.76 3.56
N TYR A 129 -22.32 13.09 2.86
CA TYR A 129 -20.90 13.11 3.22
C TYR A 129 -20.01 13.82 2.20
N GLY A 130 -20.58 14.45 1.16
CA GLY A 130 -19.87 15.13 0.10
C GLY A 130 -19.46 14.21 -1.06
N SER A 131 -18.48 14.63 -1.87
CA SER A 131 -18.00 13.86 -3.01
C SER A 131 -17.47 12.47 -2.63
N TYR A 132 -17.28 11.60 -3.60
CA TYR A 132 -16.84 10.22 -3.37
C TYR A 132 -15.57 10.16 -2.48
N GLY A 133 -14.57 11.02 -2.74
CA GLY A 133 -13.38 11.12 -1.88
C GLY A 133 -13.71 11.51 -0.44
N LYS A 134 -14.45 12.60 -0.24
CA LYS A 134 -14.87 13.06 1.09
C LYS A 134 -15.69 12.02 1.84
N SER A 135 -16.64 11.37 1.19
CA SER A 135 -17.47 10.35 1.84
C SER A 135 -16.69 9.12 2.26
N GLN A 136 -15.62 8.76 1.56
CA GLN A 136 -14.75 7.67 1.96
C GLN A 136 -13.92 8.04 3.21
N TYR A 137 -13.36 9.25 3.24
CA TYR A 137 -12.62 9.73 4.40
C TYR A 137 -13.51 9.90 5.63
N ALA A 138 -14.70 10.47 5.50
CA ALA A 138 -15.67 10.57 6.60
C ALA A 138 -16.03 9.19 7.19
N ARG A 139 -16.08 8.15 6.36
CA ARG A 139 -16.32 6.77 6.81
C ARG A 139 -15.11 6.16 7.51
N LEU A 140 -13.90 6.41 6.99
CA LEU A 140 -12.65 6.00 7.61
C LEU A 140 -12.48 6.65 8.98
N GLU A 141 -12.67 7.96 9.08
CA GLU A 141 -12.59 8.74 10.31
C GLU A 141 -13.58 8.22 11.37
N SER A 142 -14.84 8.05 10.99
CA SER A 142 -15.85 7.46 11.88
C SER A 142 -15.51 6.02 12.30
N GLY A 143 -14.86 5.25 11.44
CA GLY A 143 -14.37 3.92 11.78
C GLY A 143 -13.16 3.94 12.72
N ALA A 144 -12.29 4.93 12.57
CA ALA A 144 -11.09 5.12 13.38
C ALA A 144 -11.43 5.44 14.85
N GLU A 145 -12.53 6.15 15.11
CA GLU A 145 -13.05 6.40 16.46
C GLU A 145 -13.43 5.11 17.20
N ILE A 146 -13.77 4.04 16.46
CA ILE A 146 -14.05 2.72 17.05
C ILE A 146 -12.75 1.93 17.23
N SER A 147 -11.95 1.88 16.17
CA SER A 147 -10.63 1.23 16.14
C SER A 147 -9.85 1.71 14.90
N ASP A 148 -8.85 2.53 15.12
CA ASP A 148 -8.02 3.11 14.07
C ASP A 148 -7.33 2.03 13.22
N VAL A 149 -6.69 1.06 13.87
CA VAL A 149 -6.03 -0.07 13.19
C VAL A 149 -7.01 -0.85 12.31
N ILE A 150 -8.19 -1.21 12.84
CA ILE A 150 -9.18 -1.99 12.08
C ILE A 150 -9.77 -1.16 10.94
N ALA A 151 -9.96 0.14 11.13
CA ALA A 151 -10.43 1.04 10.08
C ALA A 151 -9.43 1.14 8.93
N LYS A 152 -8.16 1.40 9.22
CA LYS A 152 -7.06 1.42 8.23
C LYS A 152 -6.92 0.08 7.50
N GLU A 153 -6.95 -1.03 8.23
CA GLU A 153 -6.91 -2.37 7.64
C GLU A 153 -8.15 -2.70 6.78
N SER A 154 -9.28 -2.04 7.02
CA SER A 154 -10.53 -2.27 6.26
C SER A 154 -10.69 -1.31 5.08
N THR A 155 -9.69 -0.51 4.80
CA THR A 155 -9.66 0.45 3.71
C THR A 155 -8.74 -0.05 2.60
N PHE A 156 -9.15 0.14 1.34
CA PHE A 156 -8.32 -0.04 0.17
C PHE A 156 -7.68 1.30 -0.19
N TRP A 157 -6.35 1.29 -0.40
CA TRP A 157 -5.53 2.49 -0.47
C TRP A 157 -4.84 2.69 -1.81
N GLY A 158 -4.76 3.95 -2.23
CA GLY A 158 -3.98 4.39 -3.38
C GLY A 158 -4.55 3.95 -4.72
N MET A 159 -3.82 4.26 -5.79
CA MET A 159 -4.23 3.98 -7.17
C MET A 159 -4.42 2.48 -7.44
N PHE A 160 -3.69 1.62 -6.74
CA PHE A 160 -3.76 0.16 -6.89
C PHE A 160 -4.79 -0.50 -5.96
N GLN A 161 -5.46 0.26 -5.11
CA GLN A 161 -6.50 -0.22 -4.19
C GLN A 161 -6.04 -1.43 -3.36
N ILE A 162 -4.84 -1.36 -2.77
CA ILE A 162 -4.34 -2.41 -1.89
C ILE A 162 -5.07 -2.32 -0.55
N GLY A 163 -5.73 -3.41 -0.15
CA GLY A 163 -6.39 -3.45 1.16
C GLY A 163 -5.38 -3.32 2.29
N GLY A 164 -5.63 -2.41 3.25
CA GLY A 164 -4.74 -2.16 4.38
C GLY A 164 -4.40 -3.41 5.17
N PHE A 165 -5.30 -4.42 5.21
CA PHE A 165 -5.03 -5.72 5.83
C PHE A 165 -3.87 -6.51 5.17
N ASN A 166 -3.37 -6.06 4.03
CA ASN A 166 -2.22 -6.66 3.32
C ASN A 166 -0.88 -5.98 3.68
N TRP A 167 -0.84 -5.09 4.64
CA TRP A 167 0.35 -4.32 4.96
C TRP A 167 1.61 -5.19 5.15
N ARG A 168 1.50 -6.37 5.77
CA ARG A 168 2.60 -7.33 5.91
C ARG A 168 3.15 -7.83 4.57
N LYS A 169 2.32 -7.84 3.53
CA LYS A 169 2.71 -8.22 2.16
C LYS A 169 3.39 -7.09 1.39
N CYS A 170 3.35 -5.89 1.94
CA CYS A 170 4.04 -4.72 1.40
C CYS A 170 5.39 -4.47 2.07
N ASP A 171 5.86 -5.41 2.91
CA ASP A 171 7.13 -5.33 3.62
C ASP A 171 7.27 -4.02 4.43
N VAL A 172 6.29 -3.80 5.29
CA VAL A 172 6.22 -2.68 6.25
C VAL A 172 5.91 -3.21 7.64
N LYS A 173 6.20 -2.43 8.68
CA LYS A 173 6.15 -2.86 10.08
C LYS A 173 4.75 -2.78 10.69
N SER A 174 3.90 -1.91 10.15
CA SER A 174 2.53 -1.69 10.66
C SER A 174 1.60 -1.20 9.57
N VAL A 175 0.28 -1.20 9.85
CA VAL A 175 -0.70 -0.56 8.97
C VAL A 175 -0.52 0.95 8.94
N ASP A 176 0.02 1.56 10.01
CA ASP A 176 0.29 2.99 10.06
C ASP A 176 1.42 3.37 9.11
N GLU A 177 2.53 2.64 9.13
CA GLU A 177 3.62 2.82 8.16
C GLU A 177 3.13 2.60 6.71
N PHE A 178 2.28 1.58 6.49
CA PHE A 178 1.67 1.37 5.19
C PHE A 178 0.87 2.59 4.72
N VAL A 179 0.04 3.16 5.58
CA VAL A 179 -0.78 4.35 5.26
C VAL A 179 0.09 5.58 5.03
N GLU A 180 1.11 5.78 5.86
CA GLU A 180 2.08 6.86 5.70
C GLU A 180 2.75 6.79 4.32
N LEU A 181 3.30 5.64 3.95
CA LEU A 181 3.95 5.44 2.65
C LEU A 181 2.96 5.60 1.48
N MET A 182 1.73 5.07 1.60
CA MET A 182 0.68 5.29 0.60
C MET A 182 0.32 6.77 0.42
N SER A 183 0.58 7.59 1.43
CA SER A 183 0.26 9.03 1.46
C SER A 183 1.40 9.92 0.95
N GLN A 184 2.58 9.36 0.63
CA GLN A 184 3.74 10.14 0.23
C GLN A 184 3.73 10.52 -1.26
N SER A 185 3.55 9.55 -2.15
CA SER A 185 3.59 9.79 -3.61
C SER A 185 3.03 8.60 -4.39
N GLU A 186 2.67 8.84 -5.67
CA GLU A 186 2.30 7.74 -6.57
C GLU A 186 3.46 6.76 -6.82
N ALA A 187 4.70 7.25 -6.84
CA ALA A 187 5.88 6.41 -6.94
C ALA A 187 5.99 5.43 -5.75
N MET A 188 5.66 5.90 -4.53
CA MET A 188 5.62 5.04 -3.34
C MET A 188 4.44 4.06 -3.39
N GLN A 189 3.28 4.48 -3.91
CA GLN A 189 2.15 3.57 -4.14
C GLN A 189 2.52 2.44 -5.13
N LEU A 190 3.26 2.77 -6.19
CA LEU A 190 3.79 1.78 -7.15
C LEU A 190 4.82 0.85 -6.49
N GLU A 191 5.68 1.38 -5.63
CA GLU A 191 6.65 0.60 -4.85
C GLU A 191 5.94 -0.42 -3.93
N LEU A 192 4.95 0.02 -3.15
CA LEU A 192 4.17 -0.86 -2.28
C LEU A 192 3.39 -1.91 -3.09
N PHE A 193 2.91 -1.55 -4.27
CA PHE A 193 2.31 -2.51 -5.20
C PHE A 193 3.35 -3.55 -5.67
N ALA A 194 4.56 -3.15 -6.03
CA ALA A 194 5.64 -4.06 -6.42
C ALA A 194 5.98 -5.05 -5.29
N ARG A 195 6.12 -4.57 -4.06
CA ARG A 195 6.33 -5.42 -2.88
C ARG A 195 5.18 -6.40 -2.67
N PHE A 196 3.94 -5.92 -2.80
CA PHE A 196 2.74 -6.75 -2.65
C PHE A 196 2.69 -7.89 -3.68
N ILE A 197 2.89 -7.62 -4.97
CA ILE A 197 2.86 -8.65 -6.01
C ILE A 197 4.03 -9.63 -5.90
N ARG A 198 5.20 -9.16 -5.44
CA ARG A 198 6.37 -10.00 -5.16
C ARG A 198 6.07 -10.96 -4.00
N SER A 199 5.63 -10.44 -2.86
CA SER A 199 5.32 -11.23 -1.66
C SER A 199 4.21 -12.26 -1.88
N ASN A 200 3.34 -12.04 -2.86
CA ASN A 200 2.29 -12.98 -3.23
C ASN A 200 2.69 -13.91 -4.40
N GLY A 201 3.94 -13.88 -4.84
CA GLY A 201 4.45 -14.77 -5.91
C GLY A 201 3.83 -14.50 -7.28
N MET A 202 3.30 -13.28 -7.52
CA MET A 202 2.60 -12.94 -8.77
C MET A 202 3.56 -12.51 -9.89
N VAL A 203 4.79 -12.14 -9.58
CA VAL A 203 5.80 -11.68 -10.56
C VAL A 203 6.03 -12.70 -11.67
N LYS A 204 6.00 -14.00 -11.34
CA LYS A 204 6.13 -15.08 -12.34
C LYS A 204 5.08 -15.02 -13.45
N TYR A 205 3.86 -14.59 -13.13
CA TYR A 205 2.79 -14.45 -14.12
C TYR A 205 3.04 -13.26 -15.05
N LEU A 206 3.60 -12.16 -14.52
CA LEU A 206 3.98 -10.98 -15.30
C LEU A 206 5.15 -11.29 -16.22
N LYS A 207 6.20 -11.98 -15.73
CA LYS A 207 7.33 -12.44 -16.56
C LYS A 207 6.87 -13.32 -17.74
N ALA A 208 5.95 -14.21 -17.48
CA ALA A 208 5.39 -15.11 -18.50
C ALA A 208 4.28 -14.46 -19.35
N LYS A 209 3.90 -13.20 -19.10
CA LYS A 209 2.76 -12.51 -19.71
C LYS A 209 1.46 -13.32 -19.61
N ASN A 210 1.35 -14.12 -18.53
CA ASN A 210 0.14 -14.88 -18.22
C ASN A 210 -0.90 -13.99 -17.53
N TRP A 211 -1.50 -13.12 -18.33
CA TRP A 211 -2.48 -12.12 -17.87
C TRP A 211 -3.68 -12.73 -17.16
N ARG A 212 -4.08 -13.95 -17.55
CA ARG A 212 -5.20 -14.67 -16.91
C ARG A 212 -4.84 -15.07 -15.49
N ALA A 213 -3.67 -15.68 -15.29
CA ALA A 213 -3.21 -16.08 -13.97
C ALA A 213 -2.96 -14.88 -13.06
N PHE A 214 -2.33 -13.82 -13.59
CA PHE A 214 -2.13 -12.57 -12.84
C PHE A 214 -3.47 -11.95 -12.43
N ALA A 215 -4.40 -11.74 -13.38
CA ALA A 215 -5.69 -11.14 -13.09
C ALA A 215 -6.51 -11.96 -12.08
N ARG A 216 -6.43 -13.29 -12.14
CA ARG A 216 -7.08 -14.16 -11.15
C ARG A 216 -6.47 -14.01 -9.77
N ALA A 217 -5.14 -13.97 -9.68
CA ALA A 217 -4.42 -13.87 -8.41
C ALA A 217 -4.66 -12.50 -7.76
N TYR A 218 -4.68 -11.42 -8.54
CA TYR A 218 -4.82 -10.06 -8.07
C TYR A 218 -6.29 -9.67 -7.81
N ASN A 219 -7.17 -9.89 -8.79
CA ASN A 219 -8.57 -9.44 -8.75
C ASN A 219 -9.57 -10.51 -8.25
N GLY A 220 -9.09 -11.72 -7.92
CA GLY A 220 -9.92 -12.81 -7.45
C GLY A 220 -10.80 -13.44 -8.53
N GLY A 221 -11.76 -14.28 -8.14
CA GLY A 221 -12.53 -15.14 -9.06
C GLY A 221 -13.39 -14.42 -10.11
N SER A 222 -13.75 -13.16 -9.88
CA SER A 222 -14.57 -12.38 -10.82
C SER A 222 -13.79 -11.72 -11.96
N TYR A 223 -12.47 -11.89 -12.03
CA TYR A 223 -11.58 -11.25 -13.01
C TYR A 223 -12.00 -11.47 -14.47
N ALA A 224 -12.46 -12.69 -14.79
CA ALA A 224 -12.85 -13.07 -16.15
C ALA A 224 -14.11 -12.32 -16.60
N LYS A 225 -15.14 -12.25 -15.72
CA LYS A 225 -16.39 -11.52 -15.97
C LYS A 225 -16.14 -10.03 -16.20
N LYS A 226 -15.19 -9.45 -15.47
CA LYS A 226 -14.79 -8.04 -15.60
C LYS A 226 -13.78 -7.79 -16.73
N GLY A 227 -13.30 -8.83 -17.41
CA GLY A 227 -12.40 -8.71 -18.56
C GLY A 227 -10.98 -8.25 -18.24
N TYR A 228 -10.52 -8.31 -16.98
CA TYR A 228 -9.20 -7.83 -16.57
C TYR A 228 -8.05 -8.36 -17.41
N HIS A 229 -8.01 -9.67 -17.65
CA HIS A 229 -6.96 -10.32 -18.45
C HIS A 229 -6.89 -9.81 -19.89
N ARG A 230 -8.05 -9.49 -20.50
CA ARG A 230 -8.09 -8.94 -21.88
C ARG A 230 -7.58 -7.49 -21.89
N ARG A 231 -7.96 -6.69 -20.89
CA ARG A 231 -7.48 -5.31 -20.76
C ARG A 231 -5.96 -5.26 -20.54
N LEU A 232 -5.42 -6.14 -19.70
CA LEU A 232 -3.98 -6.27 -19.49
C LEU A 232 -3.23 -6.62 -20.77
N ALA A 233 -3.72 -7.60 -21.53
CA ALA A 233 -3.12 -7.98 -22.82
C ALA A 233 -3.15 -6.82 -23.84
N ALA A 234 -4.28 -6.12 -23.92
CA ALA A 234 -4.42 -4.97 -24.81
C ALA A 234 -3.50 -3.80 -24.42
N ALA A 235 -3.45 -3.47 -23.12
CA ALA A 235 -2.57 -2.43 -22.59
C ALA A 235 -1.09 -2.76 -22.83
N TYR A 236 -0.68 -4.02 -22.59
CA TYR A 236 0.68 -4.46 -22.90
C TYR A 236 1.00 -4.30 -24.40
N GLY A 237 0.10 -4.72 -25.31
CA GLY A 237 0.29 -4.54 -26.73
C GLY A 237 0.42 -3.06 -27.18
N LYS A 238 -0.18 -2.13 -26.43
CA LYS A 238 -0.01 -0.69 -26.65
C LYS A 238 1.39 -0.22 -26.22
N TYR A 239 1.83 -0.60 -25.01
CA TYR A 239 3.09 -0.10 -24.43
C TYR A 239 4.34 -0.81 -24.97
N SER A 240 4.23 -2.03 -25.49
CA SER A 240 5.35 -2.77 -26.08
C SER A 240 5.78 -2.25 -27.46
N LYS A 241 5.00 -1.33 -28.07
CA LYS A 241 5.31 -0.71 -29.36
C LYS A 241 5.91 0.70 -29.23
N GLN A 242 6.04 1.21 -28.02
CA GLN A 242 6.63 2.48 -27.68
C GLN A 242 8.10 2.31 -27.25
#